data_4779658e6e7cd7e73df78665e8491523
#
_entry.id   4779658e6e7cd7e73df78665e8491523
#
_cell.length_a   1.000
_cell.length_b   1.000
_cell.length_c   1.000
_cell.angle_alpha   90.00
_cell.angle_beta   90.00
_cell.angle_gamma   90.00
#
_symmetry.space_group_name_H-M   'P 1'
#
loop_
_entity.id
_entity.type
_entity.pdbx_description
1 polymer ?
#
loop_
_entity_poly.entity_id
_entity_poly.type
_entity_poly.pdbx_seq_one_letter_code
_entity_poly.pdbx_strand_id
1 'polypeptide(L)'
;MKRRQLMRYAGAGLLTTMGTVIASEFSPSLAQKPSGGLSVQWLGHTCFLFSGNGLRILVNPFRPIGCTAGYRPPKVAADLVLISSQLLDEGEIEGLPGDPQILYEPGAYKVSGIQLQGISIAHDREGGRRFGNNVAWLWNQGGIKILHLGGAAAPIDLEQKILIGRPDLVLIPVGGGSKAYNPEEAKQAVSALNPKMVIPTHYRTQAADASNCEIVAVDEFLTLMDGMTVRRANSNAIALKSSDLPENGSVVQLLSYNF
;
A
#
# COMPACT_ATOMS: atom_id res chain seq x y z
N MET A 1 -15.00 16.08 55.48
CA MET A 1 -15.15 15.43 56.83
C MET A 1 -15.40 13.95 56.64
N LYS A 2 -14.53 13.15 57.33
CA LYS A 2 -14.69 11.80 57.92
C LYS A 2 -15.11 10.68 56.93
N ARG A 3 -14.22 9.75 56.55
CA ARG A 3 -13.58 8.63 57.30
C ARG A 3 -14.51 7.43 57.58
N ARG A 4 -14.08 6.26 56.98
CA ARG A 4 -14.00 4.90 57.57
C ARG A 4 -15.33 4.17 57.87
N GLN A 5 -15.46 2.91 57.45
CA GLN A 5 -14.99 1.61 57.99
C GLN A 5 -15.55 0.49 57.10
N LEU A 6 -14.85 -0.40 56.58
CA LEU A 6 -14.16 -1.63 57.05
C LEU A 6 -15.04 -2.66 57.76
N MET A 7 -14.98 -3.84 57.21
CA MET A 7 -14.94 -5.17 57.83
C MET A 7 -16.11 -6.15 57.59
N ARG A 8 -15.71 -7.22 56.91
CA ARG A 8 -15.82 -8.66 57.26
C ARG A 8 -17.20 -9.29 57.41
N TYR A 9 -17.41 -10.40 56.66
CA TYR A 9 -17.62 -11.74 57.23
C TYR A 9 -17.39 -12.82 56.16
N ALA A 10 -16.61 -13.82 56.58
CA ALA A 10 -16.42 -15.09 55.90
C ALA A 10 -17.61 -16.04 56.22
N GLY A 11 -17.95 -16.93 55.31
CA GLY A 11 -18.91 -17.97 55.51
C GLY A 11 -18.85 -19.00 54.39
N ALA A 12 -18.30 -20.16 54.70
CA ALA A 12 -18.17 -21.31 53.82
C ALA A 12 -19.53 -21.97 53.55
N GLY A 13 -19.70 -22.50 52.36
CA GLY A 13 -20.83 -23.36 51.97
C GLY A 13 -20.55 -24.07 50.64
N LEU A 14 -20.05 -25.30 50.75
CA LEU A 14 -19.97 -26.28 49.67
C LEU A 14 -21.37 -26.73 49.26
N LEU A 15 -21.69 -26.68 47.96
CA LEU A 15 -22.61 -27.62 47.32
C LEU A 15 -22.26 -27.76 45.83
N THR A 16 -21.85 -28.95 45.50
CA THR A 16 -21.58 -29.49 44.16
C THR A 16 -22.85 -29.59 43.32
N THR A 17 -22.85 -29.01 42.13
CA THR A 17 -23.67 -29.50 41.00
C THR A 17 -22.84 -29.45 39.73
N MET A 18 -22.62 -30.64 39.17
CA MET A 18 -22.07 -30.81 37.83
C MET A 18 -22.99 -30.18 36.78
N GLY A 19 -22.52 -29.14 36.13
CA GLY A 19 -23.08 -28.60 34.91
C GLY A 19 -21.95 -28.43 33.92
N THR A 20 -21.88 -29.31 32.92
CA THR A 20 -20.98 -29.19 31.77
C THR A 20 -21.32 -27.93 30.97
N VAL A 21 -20.62 -26.87 31.24
CA VAL A 21 -20.61 -25.68 30.37
C VAL A 21 -19.52 -25.91 29.32
N ILE A 22 -19.96 -26.14 28.08
CA ILE A 22 -19.07 -26.05 26.91
C ILE A 22 -18.67 -24.57 26.78
N ALA A 23 -17.57 -24.20 27.41
CA ALA A 23 -16.91 -22.94 27.15
C ALA A 23 -16.28 -23.05 25.73
N SER A 24 -16.96 -22.50 24.75
CA SER A 24 -16.32 -22.18 23.48
C SER A 24 -15.22 -21.14 23.78
N GLU A 25 -14.00 -21.62 23.84
CA GLU A 25 -12.81 -20.75 23.92
C GLU A 25 -12.78 -19.87 22.69
N PHE A 26 -13.28 -18.66 22.81
CA PHE A 26 -12.86 -17.55 21.96
C PHE A 26 -11.40 -17.28 22.34
N SER A 27 -10.48 -18.01 21.73
CA SER A 27 -9.07 -17.64 21.74
C SER A 27 -8.96 -16.32 20.97
N PRO A 28 -8.56 -15.19 21.61
CA PRO A 28 -8.18 -14.03 20.85
C PRO A 28 -7.02 -14.47 19.97
N SER A 29 -7.20 -14.40 18.66
CA SER A 29 -6.13 -14.58 17.70
C SER A 29 -5.02 -13.62 18.09
N LEU A 30 -4.02 -14.13 18.78
CA LEU A 30 -2.78 -13.40 19.04
C LEU A 30 -2.21 -13.05 17.67
N ALA A 31 -2.36 -11.78 17.30
CA ALA A 31 -1.72 -11.22 16.13
C ALA A 31 -0.24 -11.58 16.24
N GLN A 32 0.17 -12.56 15.45
CA GLN A 32 1.54 -13.05 15.40
C GLN A 32 2.43 -11.85 15.10
N LYS A 33 3.28 -11.46 16.07
CA LYS A 33 4.28 -10.41 15.91
C LYS A 33 5.10 -10.75 14.68
N PRO A 34 5.10 -9.93 13.61
CA PRO A 34 5.80 -10.30 12.39
C PRO A 34 7.29 -10.42 12.69
N SER A 35 7.81 -11.60 12.57
CA SER A 35 9.25 -11.86 12.57
C SER A 35 9.83 -11.20 11.33
N GLY A 36 10.50 -10.05 11.50
CA GLY A 36 11.44 -9.39 10.58
C GLY A 36 11.12 -9.49 9.07
N GLY A 37 10.00 -8.95 8.60
CA GLY A 37 9.64 -8.91 7.18
C GLY A 37 8.59 -7.84 6.91
N LEU A 38 8.36 -7.58 5.62
CA LEU A 38 7.35 -6.66 5.10
C LEU A 38 6.21 -7.46 4.47
N SER A 39 4.97 -7.25 4.91
CA SER A 39 3.79 -7.69 4.20
C SER A 39 3.34 -6.57 3.26
N VAL A 40 3.12 -6.90 2.00
CA VAL A 40 2.60 -6.00 0.96
C VAL A 40 1.30 -6.57 0.46
N GLN A 41 0.19 -5.89 0.68
CA GLN A 41 -1.14 -6.31 0.26
C GLN A 41 -1.74 -5.31 -0.72
N TRP A 42 -2.11 -5.79 -1.90
CA TRP A 42 -2.84 -5.02 -2.90
C TRP A 42 -4.33 -5.02 -2.60
N LEU A 43 -4.90 -3.83 -2.52
CA LEU A 43 -6.33 -3.62 -2.26
C LEU A 43 -7.08 -3.15 -3.52
N GLY A 44 -6.40 -3.10 -4.64
CA GLY A 44 -6.92 -2.66 -5.94
C GLY A 44 -6.28 -1.37 -6.43
N HIS A 45 -6.22 -1.18 -7.73
CA HIS A 45 -5.71 0.01 -8.40
C HIS A 45 -4.30 0.40 -7.90
N THR A 46 -4.14 1.61 -7.33
CA THR A 46 -2.91 2.08 -6.68
C THR A 46 -2.91 1.86 -5.17
N CYS A 47 -3.95 1.21 -4.61
CA CYS A 47 -4.11 1.07 -3.17
C CYS A 47 -3.38 -0.15 -2.62
N PHE A 48 -2.52 0.08 -1.64
CA PHE A 48 -1.74 -0.96 -0.96
C PHE A 48 -1.69 -0.76 0.55
N LEU A 49 -1.72 -1.87 1.29
CA LEU A 49 -1.42 -1.90 2.72
C LEU A 49 -0.05 -2.55 2.94
N PHE A 50 0.84 -1.82 3.59
CA PHE A 50 2.17 -2.28 4.02
C PHE A 50 2.15 -2.52 5.52
N SER A 51 2.60 -3.70 5.96
CA SER A 51 2.68 -4.03 7.38
C SER A 51 4.05 -4.58 7.73
N GLY A 52 4.73 -3.94 8.65
CA GLY A 52 6.07 -4.31 9.11
C GLY A 52 6.55 -3.38 10.21
N ASN A 53 7.49 -3.83 11.03
CA ASN A 53 8.04 -3.05 12.14
C ASN A 53 6.96 -2.50 13.10
N GLY A 54 5.81 -3.19 13.23
CA GLY A 54 4.72 -2.76 14.11
C GLY A 54 3.87 -1.60 13.56
N LEU A 55 4.07 -1.18 12.32
CA LEU A 55 3.34 -0.08 11.67
C LEU A 55 2.60 -0.59 10.42
N ARG A 56 1.37 -0.15 10.25
CA ARG A 56 0.54 -0.38 9.05
C ARG A 56 0.38 0.92 8.29
N ILE A 57 0.86 0.93 7.05
CA ILE A 57 0.80 2.09 6.15
C ILE A 57 -0.15 1.75 5.00
N LEU A 58 -1.25 2.49 4.90
CA LEU A 58 -2.17 2.41 3.77
C LEU A 58 -1.81 3.52 2.78
N VAL A 59 -1.64 3.16 1.51
CA VAL A 59 -1.34 4.12 0.44
C VAL A 59 -2.52 4.16 -0.52
N ASN A 60 -2.94 5.35 -0.90
CA ASN A 60 -3.95 5.65 -1.92
C ASN A 60 -5.28 4.89 -1.76
N PRO A 61 -5.99 5.02 -0.63
CA PRO A 61 -7.37 4.55 -0.55
C PRO A 61 -8.22 5.27 -1.61
N PHE A 62 -9.20 4.57 -2.19
CA PHE A 62 -9.97 5.04 -3.33
C PHE A 62 -11.48 4.82 -3.16
N ARG A 63 -12.26 5.60 -3.91
CA ARG A 63 -13.69 5.37 -4.12
C ARG A 63 -13.89 4.43 -5.32
N PRO A 64 -14.74 3.38 -5.21
CA PRO A 64 -15.03 2.46 -6.33
C PRO A 64 -15.86 3.14 -7.42
N ILE A 65 -15.20 3.76 -8.39
CA ILE A 65 -15.80 4.43 -9.55
C ILE A 65 -14.90 4.26 -10.79
N GLY A 66 -15.47 4.26 -11.98
CA GLY A 66 -14.71 4.18 -13.23
C GLY A 66 -13.78 2.97 -13.29
N CYS A 67 -12.48 3.18 -13.36
CA CYS A 67 -11.49 2.11 -13.39
C CYS A 67 -11.43 1.28 -12.10
N THR A 68 -12.01 1.76 -11.01
CA THR A 68 -12.03 1.08 -9.70
C THR A 68 -13.40 0.53 -9.30
N ALA A 69 -14.42 0.64 -10.16
CA ALA A 69 -15.83 0.38 -9.83
C ALA A 69 -16.10 -1.01 -9.24
N GLY A 70 -15.40 -2.04 -9.69
CA GLY A 70 -15.58 -3.43 -9.23
C GLY A 70 -14.68 -3.84 -8.06
N TYR A 71 -13.79 -2.97 -7.58
CA TYR A 71 -13.03 -3.25 -6.36
C TYR A 71 -13.88 -3.00 -5.12
N ARG A 72 -13.58 -3.71 -4.04
CA ARG A 72 -14.13 -3.41 -2.71
C ARG A 72 -13.49 -2.13 -2.17
N PRO A 73 -14.26 -1.23 -1.53
CA PRO A 73 -13.67 -0.07 -0.87
C PRO A 73 -12.58 -0.50 0.12
N PRO A 74 -11.38 0.12 0.10
CA PRO A 74 -10.25 -0.29 0.95
C PRO A 74 -10.44 0.17 2.41
N LYS A 75 -11.47 -0.35 3.09
CA LYS A 75 -11.79 -0.03 4.49
C LYS A 75 -11.01 -0.92 5.45
N VAL A 76 -9.71 -0.70 5.53
CA VAL A 76 -8.78 -1.44 6.40
C VAL A 76 -8.18 -0.51 7.45
N ALA A 77 -7.95 -1.05 8.66
CA ALA A 77 -7.31 -0.29 9.72
C ALA A 77 -5.82 -0.06 9.39
N ALA A 78 -5.39 1.19 9.49
CA ALA A 78 -4.01 1.61 9.30
C ALA A 78 -3.60 2.59 10.41
N ASP A 79 -2.31 2.74 10.63
CA ASP A 79 -1.76 3.69 11.59
C ASP A 79 -1.36 4.99 10.87
N LEU A 80 -1.02 4.86 9.58
CA LEU A 80 -0.63 5.96 8.69
C LEU A 80 -1.29 5.76 7.32
N VAL A 81 -1.80 6.85 6.75
CA VAL A 81 -2.31 6.91 5.37
C VAL A 81 -1.45 7.87 4.56
N LEU A 82 -0.94 7.40 3.43
CA LEU A 82 -0.20 8.18 2.46
C LEU A 82 -1.07 8.40 1.23
N ILE A 83 -1.25 9.63 0.82
CA ILE A 83 -2.06 10.03 -0.32
C ILE A 83 -1.16 10.64 -1.37
N SER A 84 -1.17 10.08 -2.58
CA SER A 84 -0.40 10.62 -3.70
C SER A 84 -1.13 11.76 -4.40
N SER A 85 -2.45 11.70 -4.47
CA SER A 85 -3.32 12.72 -5.08
C SER A 85 -4.65 12.76 -4.31
N GLN A 86 -5.24 13.95 -4.21
CA GLN A 86 -6.54 14.13 -3.55
C GLN A 86 -7.74 13.79 -4.47
N LEU A 87 -7.48 13.16 -5.61
CA LEU A 87 -8.53 12.65 -6.49
C LEU A 87 -9.18 11.40 -5.89
N LEU A 88 -10.45 11.16 -6.20
CA LEU A 88 -11.24 10.08 -5.57
C LEU A 88 -10.71 8.66 -5.80
N ASP A 89 -9.90 8.46 -6.82
CA ASP A 89 -9.28 7.18 -7.13
C ASP A 89 -7.92 6.95 -6.43
N GLU A 90 -7.42 7.95 -5.66
CA GLU A 90 -6.16 7.87 -4.92
C GLU A 90 -6.18 8.54 -3.53
N GLY A 91 -7.25 9.23 -3.16
CA GLY A 91 -7.30 10.05 -1.93
C GLY A 91 -8.61 9.97 -1.15
N GLU A 92 -9.38 8.90 -1.28
CA GLU A 92 -10.64 8.74 -0.55
C GLU A 92 -10.39 8.21 0.86
N ILE A 93 -10.54 9.07 1.86
CA ILE A 93 -10.31 8.75 3.27
C ILE A 93 -11.58 8.53 4.07
N GLU A 94 -12.75 8.83 3.48
CA GLU A 94 -14.02 8.74 4.19
C GLU A 94 -14.35 7.29 4.57
N GLY A 95 -14.67 7.09 5.86
CA GLY A 95 -15.05 5.79 6.40
C GLY A 95 -13.89 4.80 6.58
N LEU A 96 -12.63 5.28 6.58
CA LEU A 96 -11.51 4.47 7.04
C LEU A 96 -11.65 4.16 8.54
N PRO A 97 -11.38 2.92 8.98
CA PRO A 97 -11.45 2.56 10.40
C PRO A 97 -10.34 3.23 11.22
N GLY A 98 -10.68 3.64 12.44
CA GLY A 98 -9.74 4.26 13.38
C GLY A 98 -9.53 5.74 13.11
N ASP A 99 -8.39 6.26 13.58
CA ASP A 99 -7.96 7.65 13.43
C ASP A 99 -6.49 7.68 12.92
N PRO A 100 -6.24 7.25 11.68
CA PRO A 100 -4.89 7.21 11.15
C PRO A 100 -4.33 8.62 10.94
N GLN A 101 -3.02 8.78 11.12
CA GLN A 101 -2.34 9.97 10.64
C GLN A 101 -2.40 10.01 9.10
N ILE A 102 -2.62 11.18 8.50
CA ILE A 102 -2.72 11.33 7.05
C ILE A 102 -1.61 12.26 6.56
N LEU A 103 -0.86 11.82 5.53
CA LEU A 103 0.13 12.63 4.83
C LEU A 103 -0.24 12.69 3.35
N TYR A 104 -0.24 13.89 2.78
CA TYR A 104 -0.63 14.14 1.38
C TYR A 104 0.19 15.25 0.71
N GLU A 105 1.16 15.84 1.40
CA GLU A 105 2.02 16.91 0.86
C GLU A 105 3.46 16.40 0.67
N PRO A 106 4.20 16.93 -0.32
CA PRO A 106 5.64 16.68 -0.44
C PRO A 106 6.38 17.16 0.81
N GLY A 107 7.44 16.45 1.21
CA GLY A 107 8.24 16.84 2.36
C GLY A 107 8.89 15.64 3.05
N ALA A 108 9.69 15.94 4.09
CA ALA A 108 10.32 14.94 4.94
C ALA A 108 9.53 14.79 6.25
N TYR A 109 9.17 13.55 6.58
CA TYR A 109 8.36 13.23 7.75
C TYR A 109 9.03 12.14 8.60
N LYS A 110 8.66 12.08 9.85
CA LYS A 110 9.03 10.99 10.77
C LYS A 110 7.80 10.55 11.56
N VAL A 111 7.35 9.31 11.32
CA VAL A 111 6.17 8.73 11.97
C VAL A 111 6.55 7.39 12.57
N SER A 112 6.31 7.21 13.87
CA SER A 112 6.60 5.96 14.60
C SER A 112 8.02 5.41 14.36
N GLY A 113 9.00 6.31 14.24
CA GLY A 113 10.41 5.95 14.01
C GLY A 113 10.78 5.71 12.54
N ILE A 114 9.82 5.66 11.63
CA ILE A 114 10.05 5.53 10.19
C ILE A 114 10.22 6.94 9.58
N GLN A 115 11.26 7.11 8.76
CA GLN A 115 11.44 8.30 7.93
C GLN A 115 10.73 8.10 6.60
N LEU A 116 9.95 9.10 6.18
CA LEU A 116 9.25 9.13 4.92
C LEU A 116 9.63 10.40 4.15
N GLN A 117 9.73 10.26 2.83
CA GLN A 117 9.96 11.37 1.92
C GLN A 117 8.82 11.41 0.91
N GLY A 118 8.04 12.48 0.91
CA GLY A 118 7.10 12.82 -0.15
C GLY A 118 7.82 13.62 -1.23
N ILE A 119 7.78 13.14 -2.48
CA ILE A 119 8.45 13.73 -3.64
C ILE A 119 7.40 14.16 -4.64
N SER A 120 7.38 15.44 -5.00
CA SER A 120 6.45 15.97 -6.00
C SER A 120 6.83 15.50 -7.40
N ILE A 121 5.86 14.93 -8.14
CA ILE A 121 5.96 14.56 -9.55
C ILE A 121 4.67 15.03 -10.21
N ALA A 122 4.73 15.65 -11.42
CA ALA A 122 3.51 16.10 -12.07
C ALA A 122 2.55 14.91 -12.35
N HIS A 123 1.26 15.14 -12.09
CA HIS A 123 0.19 14.14 -12.25
C HIS A 123 -0.43 14.15 -13.66
N ASP A 124 0.24 14.82 -14.56
CA ASP A 124 -0.10 14.89 -16.00
C ASP A 124 1.15 15.21 -16.84
N ARG A 125 1.00 15.15 -18.16
CA ARG A 125 2.08 15.45 -19.12
C ARG A 125 2.23 16.95 -19.42
N GLU A 126 1.46 17.79 -18.71
CA GLU A 126 1.44 19.24 -18.86
C GLU A 126 2.10 19.97 -17.68
N GLY A 127 2.92 19.27 -16.90
CA GLY A 127 3.60 19.83 -15.74
C GLY A 127 2.67 20.11 -14.55
N GLY A 128 1.61 19.30 -14.38
CA GLY A 128 0.65 19.41 -13.29
C GLY A 128 -0.46 20.45 -13.54
N ARG A 129 -0.56 21.01 -14.75
CA ARG A 129 -1.56 22.07 -15.03
C ARG A 129 -2.99 21.56 -15.05
N ARG A 130 -3.22 20.28 -15.33
CA ARG A 130 -4.55 19.69 -15.44
C ARG A 130 -4.98 18.96 -14.17
N PHE A 131 -4.10 18.13 -13.59
CA PHE A 131 -4.41 17.28 -12.44
C PHE A 131 -3.56 17.59 -11.21
N GLY A 132 -2.75 18.65 -11.25
CA GLY A 132 -1.88 19.02 -10.14
C GLY A 132 -0.65 18.13 -10.03
N ASN A 133 -0.13 18.06 -8.81
CA ASN A 133 1.03 17.23 -8.48
C ASN A 133 0.59 15.95 -7.78
N ASN A 134 1.26 14.87 -8.13
CA ASN A 134 1.26 13.61 -7.42
C ASN A 134 2.42 13.59 -6.43
N VAL A 135 2.22 13.02 -5.26
CA VAL A 135 3.28 12.78 -4.28
C VAL A 135 3.73 11.32 -4.38
N ALA A 136 4.94 11.12 -4.85
CA ALA A 136 5.60 9.82 -4.75
C ALA A 136 6.16 9.64 -3.34
N TRP A 137 5.87 8.50 -2.71
CA TRP A 137 6.26 8.22 -1.33
C TRP A 137 7.43 7.26 -1.25
N LEU A 138 8.48 7.67 -0.56
CA LEU A 138 9.70 6.90 -0.33
C LEU A 138 9.91 6.66 1.16
N TRP A 139 10.09 5.41 1.59
CA TRP A 139 10.39 5.05 2.98
C TRP A 139 11.09 3.70 3.10
N ASN A 140 11.58 3.39 4.32
CA ASN A 140 12.12 2.07 4.64
C ASN A 140 11.20 1.36 5.64
N GLN A 141 10.80 0.11 5.33
CA GLN A 141 10.01 -0.73 6.23
C GLN A 141 10.40 -2.20 6.05
N GLY A 142 10.55 -2.93 7.15
CA GLY A 142 10.99 -4.34 7.09
C GLY A 142 12.37 -4.56 6.46
N GLY A 143 13.23 -3.54 6.46
CA GLY A 143 14.55 -3.58 5.82
C GLY A 143 14.51 -3.42 4.30
N ILE A 144 13.39 -2.97 3.73
CA ILE A 144 13.16 -2.77 2.30
C ILE A 144 12.92 -1.28 2.04
N LYS A 145 13.66 -0.69 1.10
CA LYS A 145 13.46 0.68 0.61
C LYS A 145 12.35 0.67 -0.44
N ILE A 146 11.22 1.27 -0.11
CA ILE A 146 9.99 1.24 -0.88
C ILE A 146 9.76 2.61 -1.53
N LEU A 147 9.44 2.61 -2.81
CA LEU A 147 8.95 3.78 -3.54
C LEU A 147 7.57 3.47 -4.12
N HIS A 148 6.56 4.24 -3.74
CA HIS A 148 5.24 4.20 -4.33
C HIS A 148 5.04 5.44 -5.20
N LEU A 149 4.93 5.25 -6.51
CA LEU A 149 4.87 6.37 -7.47
C LEU A 149 3.48 6.99 -7.61
N GLY A 150 2.45 6.37 -7.01
CA GLY A 150 1.06 6.86 -7.14
C GLY A 150 0.62 6.94 -8.60
N GLY A 151 0.04 8.05 -8.98
CA GLY A 151 -0.35 8.39 -10.35
C GLY A 151 0.68 9.28 -11.06
N ALA A 152 1.98 9.04 -10.90
CA ALA A 152 3.02 9.79 -11.60
C ALA A 152 2.84 9.71 -13.12
N ALA A 153 2.92 10.86 -13.82
CA ALA A 153 2.75 10.95 -15.26
C ALA A 153 3.87 11.73 -15.99
N ALA A 154 4.76 12.37 -15.23
CA ALA A 154 5.93 13.06 -15.79
C ALA A 154 7.20 12.22 -15.63
N PRO A 155 8.17 12.33 -16.56
CA PRO A 155 9.47 11.68 -16.43
C PRO A 155 10.14 12.06 -15.10
N ILE A 156 10.84 11.09 -14.50
CA ILE A 156 11.64 11.33 -13.30
C ILE A 156 12.86 12.16 -13.66
N ASP A 157 12.94 13.37 -13.11
CA ASP A 157 14.05 14.29 -13.35
C ASP A 157 15.29 13.93 -12.50
N LEU A 158 16.38 14.66 -12.71
CA LEU A 158 17.65 14.41 -12.04
C LEU A 158 17.56 14.63 -10.53
N GLU A 159 16.85 15.66 -10.07
CA GLU A 159 16.69 15.97 -8.66
C GLU A 159 15.89 14.86 -7.95
N GLN A 160 14.76 14.48 -8.54
CA GLN A 160 13.94 13.36 -8.03
C GLN A 160 14.73 12.06 -8.01
N LYS A 161 15.53 11.78 -9.05
CA LYS A 161 16.38 10.58 -9.11
C LYS A 161 17.44 10.59 -8.01
N ILE A 162 18.05 11.73 -7.69
CA ILE A 162 19.02 11.88 -6.60
C ILE A 162 18.33 11.63 -5.25
N LEU A 163 17.15 12.21 -5.02
CA LEU A 163 16.38 12.03 -3.78
C LEU A 163 15.93 10.57 -3.60
N ILE A 164 15.46 9.95 -4.66
CA ILE A 164 14.98 8.55 -4.63
C ILE A 164 16.16 7.59 -4.47
N GLY A 165 17.25 7.82 -5.20
CA GLY A 165 18.34 6.85 -5.35
C GLY A 165 17.83 5.55 -5.98
N ARG A 166 18.42 4.40 -5.59
CA ARG A 166 17.98 3.07 -6.02
C ARG A 166 17.01 2.47 -4.98
N PRO A 167 15.72 2.33 -5.27
CA PRO A 167 14.77 1.65 -4.38
C PRO A 167 14.91 0.13 -4.50
N ASP A 168 14.55 -0.59 -3.44
CA ASP A 168 14.44 -2.05 -3.46
C ASP A 168 13.14 -2.49 -4.12
N LEU A 169 12.03 -1.86 -3.76
CA LEU A 169 10.70 -2.12 -4.26
C LEU A 169 10.09 -0.85 -4.84
N VAL A 170 9.62 -0.90 -6.09
CA VAL A 170 8.86 0.18 -6.72
C VAL A 170 7.45 -0.29 -7.06
N LEU A 171 6.46 0.51 -6.65
CA LEU A 171 5.09 0.39 -7.11
C LEU A 171 4.86 1.48 -8.15
N ILE A 172 4.55 1.08 -9.39
CA ILE A 172 4.57 1.97 -10.55
C ILE A 172 3.28 1.87 -11.36
N PRO A 173 2.61 2.99 -11.70
CA PRO A 173 1.48 2.98 -12.60
C PRO A 173 1.94 2.60 -14.01
N VAL A 174 1.17 1.74 -14.70
CA VAL A 174 1.54 1.23 -16.02
C VAL A 174 0.40 1.28 -17.04
N GLY A 175 -0.81 1.63 -16.62
CA GLY A 175 -1.99 1.55 -17.48
C GLY A 175 -2.26 2.80 -18.31
N GLY A 176 -1.52 3.88 -18.12
CA GLY A 176 -1.72 5.11 -18.89
C GLY A 176 -2.93 5.93 -18.44
N GLY A 177 -3.69 6.39 -19.43
CA GLY A 177 -4.70 7.41 -19.22
C GLY A 177 -4.07 8.81 -19.17
N SER A 178 -4.90 9.77 -18.75
CA SER A 178 -4.48 11.20 -18.77
C SER A 178 -3.58 11.61 -17.61
N LYS A 179 -3.50 10.78 -16.54
CA LYS A 179 -2.87 11.14 -15.26
C LYS A 179 -1.97 10.05 -14.65
N ALA A 180 -1.41 9.18 -15.49
CA ALA A 180 -0.45 8.16 -15.04
C ALA A 180 0.47 7.74 -16.18
N TYR A 181 1.59 7.11 -15.87
CA TYR A 181 2.47 6.55 -16.90
C TYR A 181 1.73 5.54 -17.77
N ASN A 182 1.90 5.67 -19.08
CA ASN A 182 1.64 4.58 -20.01
C ASN A 182 2.74 3.50 -19.91
N PRO A 183 2.57 2.33 -20.58
CA PRO A 183 3.56 1.25 -20.48
C PRO A 183 4.99 1.66 -20.84
N GLU A 184 5.18 2.49 -21.88
CA GLU A 184 6.49 2.97 -22.33
C GLU A 184 7.13 3.93 -21.32
N GLU A 185 6.36 4.88 -20.79
CA GLU A 185 6.82 5.81 -19.75
C GLU A 185 7.17 5.06 -18.46
N ALA A 186 6.39 4.05 -18.09
CA ALA A 186 6.67 3.18 -16.96
C ALA A 186 7.99 2.40 -17.16
N LYS A 187 8.24 1.85 -18.33
CA LYS A 187 9.52 1.20 -18.68
C LYS A 187 10.69 2.18 -18.53
N GLN A 188 10.53 3.42 -19.01
CA GLN A 188 11.57 4.46 -18.88
C GLN A 188 11.85 4.78 -17.40
N ALA A 189 10.81 4.91 -16.57
CA ALA A 189 10.95 5.15 -15.15
C ALA A 189 11.62 3.96 -14.41
N VAL A 190 11.27 2.72 -14.74
CA VAL A 190 11.96 1.53 -14.22
C VAL A 190 13.43 1.53 -14.60
N SER A 191 13.75 1.87 -15.86
CA SER A 191 15.14 1.95 -16.32
C SER A 191 15.93 3.06 -15.61
N ALA A 192 15.30 4.20 -15.34
CA ALA A 192 15.92 5.33 -14.64
C ALA A 192 16.20 5.04 -13.16
N LEU A 193 15.29 4.32 -12.49
CA LEU A 193 15.36 4.00 -11.06
C LEU A 193 16.14 2.72 -10.77
N ASN A 194 16.20 1.78 -11.71
CA ASN A 194 16.87 0.48 -11.61
C ASN A 194 16.54 -0.26 -10.30
N PRO A 195 15.25 -0.47 -9.96
CA PRO A 195 14.84 -1.12 -8.72
C PRO A 195 15.20 -2.61 -8.74
N LYS A 196 15.15 -3.28 -7.55
CA LYS A 196 15.30 -4.75 -7.49
C LYS A 196 13.96 -5.45 -7.81
N MET A 197 12.84 -4.88 -7.41
CA MET A 197 11.50 -5.43 -7.65
C MET A 197 10.55 -4.34 -8.11
N VAL A 198 9.71 -4.66 -9.09
CA VAL A 198 8.67 -3.80 -9.64
C VAL A 198 7.31 -4.44 -9.41
N ILE A 199 6.39 -3.73 -8.79
CA ILE A 199 4.97 -4.10 -8.73
C ILE A 199 4.22 -3.11 -9.62
N PRO A 200 3.67 -3.54 -10.77
CA PRO A 200 2.82 -2.69 -11.60
C PRO A 200 1.50 -2.40 -10.90
N THR A 201 1.03 -1.16 -11.04
CA THR A 201 -0.22 -0.64 -10.48
C THR A 201 -1.00 0.12 -11.56
N HIS A 202 -2.20 0.61 -11.25
CA HIS A 202 -2.96 1.48 -12.14
C HIS A 202 -3.10 0.93 -13.57
N TYR A 203 -3.50 -0.33 -13.71
CA TYR A 203 -3.80 -0.97 -14.98
C TYR A 203 -5.22 -1.52 -14.99
N ARG A 204 -5.79 -1.67 -16.17
CA ARG A 204 -7.16 -2.17 -16.33
C ARG A 204 -7.26 -3.63 -15.91
N THR A 205 -8.20 -3.88 -15.03
CA THR A 205 -8.62 -5.22 -14.59
C THR A 205 -10.11 -5.42 -14.85
N GLN A 206 -10.66 -6.55 -14.45
CA GLN A 206 -12.11 -6.78 -14.51
C GLN A 206 -12.93 -5.88 -13.55
N ALA A 207 -12.28 -5.12 -12.66
CA ALA A 207 -12.93 -4.10 -11.84
C ALA A 207 -13.39 -2.88 -12.65
N ALA A 208 -12.85 -2.68 -13.84
CA ALA A 208 -13.09 -1.48 -14.62
C ALA A 208 -14.51 -1.46 -15.20
N ASP A 209 -15.17 -0.32 -15.07
CA ASP A 209 -16.30 0.02 -15.92
C ASP A 209 -15.76 0.36 -17.32
N ALA A 210 -16.00 -0.50 -18.29
CA ALA A 210 -15.46 -0.36 -19.64
C ALA A 210 -15.87 0.93 -20.35
N SER A 211 -17.01 1.53 -19.96
CA SER A 211 -17.48 2.81 -20.53
C SER A 211 -16.79 4.04 -19.92
N ASN A 212 -16.16 3.90 -18.76
CA ASN A 212 -15.60 4.99 -17.98
C ASN A 212 -14.14 4.77 -17.54
N CYS A 213 -13.43 3.85 -18.23
CA CYS A 213 -12.04 3.52 -17.90
C CYS A 213 -11.17 3.50 -19.16
N GLU A 214 -10.23 4.42 -19.25
CA GLU A 214 -9.35 4.61 -20.42
C GLU A 214 -7.99 3.91 -20.31
N ILE A 215 -7.68 3.27 -19.16
CA ILE A 215 -6.37 2.66 -18.94
C ILE A 215 -6.26 1.28 -19.60
N VAL A 216 -5.04 0.89 -19.97
CA VAL A 216 -4.77 -0.40 -20.62
C VAL A 216 -4.48 -1.52 -19.63
N ALA A 217 -4.48 -2.77 -20.09
CA ALA A 217 -4.17 -3.95 -19.28
C ALA A 217 -2.66 -4.03 -19.01
N VAL A 218 -2.28 -4.79 -17.97
CA VAL A 218 -0.87 -4.96 -17.56
C VAL A 218 0.00 -5.66 -18.60
N ASP A 219 -0.63 -6.45 -19.49
CA ASP A 219 0.09 -7.24 -20.50
C ASP A 219 0.88 -6.38 -21.48
N GLU A 220 0.43 -5.16 -21.77
CA GLU A 220 1.18 -4.20 -22.60
C GLU A 220 2.52 -3.82 -21.94
N PHE A 221 2.50 -3.52 -20.64
CA PHE A 221 3.72 -3.26 -19.89
C PHE A 221 4.63 -4.49 -19.81
N LEU A 222 4.06 -5.67 -19.55
CA LEU A 222 4.85 -6.91 -19.46
C LEU A 222 5.56 -7.25 -20.76
N THR A 223 4.92 -6.99 -21.89
CA THR A 223 5.54 -7.16 -23.23
C THR A 223 6.76 -6.26 -23.41
N LEU A 224 6.69 -5.01 -22.92
CA LEU A 224 7.83 -4.08 -22.98
C LEU A 224 8.97 -4.45 -22.03
N MET A 225 8.69 -5.21 -20.97
CA MET A 225 9.67 -5.69 -20.00
C MET A 225 10.28 -7.06 -20.38
N ASP A 226 10.26 -7.39 -21.67
CA ASP A 226 10.86 -8.61 -22.20
C ASP A 226 12.31 -8.77 -21.73
N GLY A 227 12.69 -10.03 -21.34
CA GLY A 227 13.97 -10.33 -20.70
C GLY A 227 13.99 -10.14 -19.18
N MET A 228 12.98 -9.52 -18.57
CA MET A 228 12.86 -9.43 -17.12
C MET A 228 11.99 -10.57 -16.56
N THR A 229 12.45 -11.21 -15.48
CA THR A 229 11.68 -12.29 -14.84
C THR A 229 10.35 -11.74 -14.28
N VAL A 230 9.23 -12.36 -14.69
CA VAL A 230 7.89 -12.05 -14.16
C VAL A 230 7.50 -13.14 -13.16
N ARG A 231 7.34 -12.76 -11.89
CA ARG A 231 6.80 -13.61 -10.81
C ARG A 231 5.30 -13.31 -10.66
N ARG A 232 4.47 -14.35 -10.58
CA ARG A 232 3.02 -14.21 -10.39
C ARG A 232 2.61 -14.82 -9.05
N ALA A 233 2.01 -14.03 -8.17
CA ALA A 233 1.40 -14.53 -6.94
C ALA A 233 -0.08 -14.85 -7.20
N ASN A 234 -0.56 -15.99 -6.70
CA ASN A 234 -1.98 -16.34 -6.70
C ASN A 234 -2.72 -15.73 -5.48
N SER A 235 -2.28 -14.56 -5.07
CA SER A 235 -2.77 -13.84 -3.90
C SER A 235 -2.64 -12.33 -4.11
N ASN A 236 -3.47 -11.56 -3.43
CA ASN A 236 -3.33 -10.11 -3.36
C ASN A 236 -2.28 -9.65 -2.34
N ALA A 237 -1.61 -10.58 -1.66
CA ALA A 237 -0.60 -10.26 -0.65
C ALA A 237 0.64 -11.14 -0.80
N ILE A 238 1.80 -10.54 -0.51
CA ILE A 238 3.09 -11.22 -0.41
C ILE A 238 3.80 -10.80 0.88
N ALA A 239 4.59 -11.71 1.42
CA ALA A 239 5.56 -11.42 2.46
C ALA A 239 6.94 -11.30 1.82
N LEU A 240 7.67 -10.24 2.13
CA LEU A 240 8.98 -9.94 1.59
C LEU A 240 10.02 -9.79 2.70
N LYS A 241 11.20 -10.34 2.46
CA LYS A 241 12.41 -10.05 3.22
C LYS A 241 13.46 -9.50 2.25
N SER A 242 14.46 -8.81 2.75
CA SER A 242 15.56 -8.29 1.92
C SER A 242 16.26 -9.41 1.13
N SER A 243 16.30 -10.64 1.68
CA SER A 243 16.85 -11.83 1.02
C SER A 243 16.03 -12.34 -0.16
N ASP A 244 14.77 -11.95 -0.30
CA ASP A 244 13.88 -12.38 -1.39
C ASP A 244 14.06 -11.53 -2.66
N LEU A 245 14.75 -10.40 -2.50
CA LEU A 245 15.06 -9.47 -3.57
C LEU A 245 16.28 -9.97 -4.37
N PRO A 246 16.29 -9.82 -5.70
CA PRO A 246 17.44 -10.21 -6.49
C PRO A 246 18.68 -9.39 -6.12
N GLU A 247 19.84 -10.04 -6.06
CA GLU A 247 21.12 -9.35 -5.87
C GLU A 247 21.46 -8.51 -7.09
N ASN A 248 21.20 -9.03 -8.28
CA ASN A 248 21.46 -8.40 -9.57
C ASN A 248 20.18 -8.33 -10.40
N GLY A 249 20.06 -7.25 -11.19
CA GLY A 249 18.91 -7.02 -12.06
C GLY A 249 17.64 -6.62 -11.32
N SER A 250 16.53 -6.84 -12.00
CA SER A 250 15.18 -6.51 -11.53
C SER A 250 14.22 -7.64 -11.84
N VAL A 251 13.16 -7.77 -11.04
CA VAL A 251 12.03 -8.69 -11.30
C VAL A 251 10.71 -7.92 -11.28
N VAL A 252 9.76 -8.35 -12.09
CA VAL A 252 8.37 -7.88 -12.01
C VAL A 252 7.59 -8.84 -11.13
N GLN A 253 6.92 -8.35 -10.11
CA GLN A 253 6.04 -9.11 -9.23
C GLN A 253 4.59 -8.72 -9.49
N LEU A 254 3.79 -9.64 -10.01
CA LEU A 254 2.35 -9.46 -10.15
C LEU A 254 1.62 -10.04 -8.94
N LEU A 255 0.62 -9.31 -8.47
CA LEU A 255 -0.34 -9.74 -7.46
C LEU A 255 -1.69 -10.03 -8.14
N SER A 256 -2.49 -10.88 -7.54
CA SER A 256 -3.84 -11.21 -8.02
C SER A 256 -4.88 -10.66 -7.06
N TYR A 257 -5.94 -10.05 -7.60
CA TYR A 257 -7.10 -9.60 -6.82
C TYR A 257 -8.23 -10.61 -6.97
N ASN A 258 -8.89 -10.95 -5.87
CA ASN A 258 -10.08 -11.80 -5.88
C ASN A 258 -11.33 -10.90 -5.88
N PHE A 259 -11.93 -10.78 -7.03
CA PHE A 259 -13.16 -10.01 -7.26
C PHE A 259 -14.37 -10.62 -6.62
#